data_c8af5978176faca63f703bbb412a673d
#
_entry.id   c8af5978176faca63f703bbb412a673d
#
_cell.length_a   1.000
_cell.length_b   1.000
_cell.length_c   1.000
_cell.angle_alpha   90.00
_cell.angle_beta   90.00
_cell.angle_gamma   90.00
#
_symmetry.space_group_name_H-M   'P 1'
#
loop_
_entity.id
_entity.type
_entity.pdbx_description
1 polymer ?
#
loop_
_entity_poly.entity_id
_entity_poly.type
_entity_poly.pdbx_seq_one_letter_code
_entity_poly.pdbx_strand_id
1 'polypeptide(L)'
;MQKNANLSLIEGLIEYEKKLGWKGQIENTNLDEFFNKKDFYNDINPFVSKWETVIIDTVNKKKLEVINLKKDKIEINLENEFNKWLLNVTFNKGDVIYVEKKKNSYIINQEPNVNGAIIVIDPYNGDILALSGGYSFKKSEFNRATQAKRQPGSAFKPIVYLAALNEGYSPATLILDAPYVVDQGPGLPKWKPSNYTDEFYGLTTMRT
;
A
#
# COMPACT_ATOMS: atom_id res chain seq x y z
N MET A 1 17.55 -10.93 -3.62
CA MET A 1 16.33 -10.94 -2.81
C MET A 1 15.94 -9.52 -2.38
N GLN A 2 16.84 -8.69 -1.80
CA GLN A 2 16.54 -7.32 -1.35
C GLN A 2 15.90 -6.41 -2.41
N LYS A 3 16.45 -6.41 -3.65
CA LYS A 3 15.87 -5.62 -4.76
C LYS A 3 14.40 -5.99 -5.03
N ASN A 4 14.08 -7.29 -5.02
CA ASN A 4 12.71 -7.75 -5.28
C ASN A 4 11.77 -7.39 -4.12
N ALA A 5 12.23 -7.51 -2.86
CA ALA A 5 11.45 -7.09 -1.69
C ALA A 5 11.10 -5.59 -1.77
N ASN A 6 12.08 -4.74 -2.08
CA ASN A 6 11.84 -3.31 -2.26
C ASN A 6 10.82 -3.03 -3.37
N LEU A 7 10.98 -3.66 -4.54
CA LEU A 7 10.05 -3.46 -5.65
C LEU A 7 8.63 -3.92 -5.29
N SER A 8 8.49 -5.10 -4.68
CA SER A 8 7.18 -5.64 -4.28
C SER A 8 6.49 -4.75 -3.24
N LEU A 9 7.23 -4.22 -2.26
CA LEU A 9 6.68 -3.28 -1.29
C LEU A 9 6.16 -2.02 -1.98
N ILE A 10 6.98 -1.42 -2.82
CA ILE A 10 6.65 -0.18 -3.53
C ILE A 10 5.45 -0.37 -4.45
N GLU A 11 5.43 -1.42 -5.26
CA GLU A 11 4.31 -1.73 -6.17
C GLU A 11 3.03 -2.00 -5.37
N GLY A 12 3.12 -2.73 -4.25
CA GLY A 12 1.98 -2.98 -3.37
C GLY A 12 1.41 -1.70 -2.74
N LEU A 13 2.27 -0.77 -2.33
CA LEU A 13 1.83 0.52 -1.77
C LEU A 13 1.16 1.40 -2.84
N ILE A 14 1.70 1.44 -4.05
CA ILE A 14 1.09 2.17 -5.18
C ILE A 14 -0.29 1.61 -5.51
N GLU A 15 -0.42 0.29 -5.62
CA GLU A 15 -1.71 -0.35 -5.91
C GLU A 15 -2.73 -0.17 -4.77
N TYR A 16 -2.27 -0.18 -3.53
CA TYR A 16 -3.13 0.10 -2.38
C TYR A 16 -3.60 1.56 -2.38
N GLU A 17 -2.70 2.51 -2.68
CA GLU A 17 -3.06 3.94 -2.76
C GLU A 17 -4.12 4.21 -3.84
N LYS A 18 -4.06 3.53 -4.99
CA LYS A 18 -5.09 3.63 -6.04
C LYS A 18 -6.49 3.24 -5.54
N LYS A 19 -6.59 2.23 -4.65
CA LYS A 19 -7.86 1.82 -4.02
C LYS A 19 -8.43 2.89 -3.09
N LEU A 20 -7.57 3.73 -2.50
CA LEU A 20 -7.98 4.86 -1.67
C LEU A 20 -8.42 6.08 -2.50
N GLY A 21 -8.22 6.03 -3.82
CA GLY A 21 -8.63 7.05 -4.78
C GLY A 21 -7.54 8.07 -5.11
N TRP A 22 -7.88 8.99 -5.99
CA TRP A 22 -7.01 10.05 -6.47
C TRP A 22 -6.75 11.09 -5.38
N LYS A 23 -5.50 11.47 -5.18
CA LYS A 23 -5.06 12.44 -4.15
C LYS A 23 -4.76 13.83 -4.71
N GLY A 24 -4.80 13.97 -6.03
CA GLY A 24 -4.54 15.21 -6.71
C GLY A 24 -3.28 15.20 -7.58
N GLN A 25 -3.16 16.21 -8.38
CA GLN A 25 -2.00 16.48 -9.20
C GLN A 25 -0.81 16.97 -8.36
N ILE A 26 0.38 16.96 -8.94
CA ILE A 26 1.59 17.49 -8.30
C ILE A 26 1.43 19.00 -8.07
N GLU A 27 1.08 19.71 -9.14
CA GLU A 27 0.69 21.12 -9.14
C GLU A 27 -0.13 21.44 -10.40
N ASN A 28 -0.69 22.63 -10.49
CA ASN A 28 -1.26 23.18 -11.72
C ASN A 28 -0.42 24.37 -12.15
N THR A 29 0.06 24.36 -13.39
CA THR A 29 0.97 25.40 -13.92
C THR A 29 0.80 25.56 -15.44
N ASN A 30 1.49 26.52 -16.03
CA ASN A 30 1.55 26.70 -17.48
C ASN A 30 2.75 25.97 -18.10
N LEU A 31 2.75 25.84 -19.44
CA LEU A 31 3.80 25.12 -20.17
C LEU A 31 5.20 25.73 -19.96
N ASP A 32 5.32 27.04 -19.93
CA ASP A 32 6.63 27.70 -19.79
C ASP A 32 7.23 27.43 -18.42
N GLU A 33 6.44 27.56 -17.36
CA GLU A 33 6.87 27.24 -16.00
C GLU A 33 7.17 25.73 -15.84
N PHE A 34 6.37 24.86 -16.46
CA PHE A 34 6.61 23.41 -16.44
C PHE A 34 7.99 23.08 -17.01
N PHE A 35 8.37 23.65 -18.16
CA PHE A 35 9.69 23.40 -18.74
C PHE A 35 10.82 24.05 -17.95
N ASN A 36 10.58 25.22 -17.37
CA ASN A 36 11.57 25.91 -16.52
C ASN A 36 11.87 25.13 -15.22
N LYS A 37 10.90 24.38 -14.69
CA LYS A 37 11.03 23.55 -13.48
C LYS A 37 11.51 22.10 -13.76
N LYS A 38 12.08 21.79 -14.92
CA LYS A 38 12.47 20.43 -15.32
C LYS A 38 13.33 19.71 -14.27
N ASP A 39 14.33 20.37 -13.72
CA ASP A 39 15.22 19.77 -12.73
C ASP A 39 14.48 19.46 -11.43
N PHE A 40 13.60 20.36 -10.99
CA PHE A 40 12.71 20.13 -9.84
C PHE A 40 11.85 18.88 -10.04
N TYR A 41 11.18 18.72 -11.20
CA TYR A 41 10.35 17.53 -11.45
C TYR A 41 11.15 16.24 -11.53
N ASN A 42 12.39 16.28 -12.02
CA ASN A 42 13.26 15.12 -12.01
C ASN A 42 13.70 14.74 -10.57
N ASP A 43 13.91 15.74 -9.71
CA ASP A 43 14.32 15.49 -8.32
C ASP A 43 13.17 14.94 -7.45
N ILE A 44 11.96 15.46 -7.63
CA ILE A 44 10.80 14.99 -6.87
C ILE A 44 10.18 13.69 -7.41
N ASN A 45 10.50 13.29 -8.66
CA ASN A 45 9.96 12.06 -9.23
C ASN A 45 10.53 10.82 -8.52
N PRO A 46 9.72 10.05 -7.79
CA PRO A 46 10.21 8.92 -6.98
C PRO A 46 10.70 7.74 -7.84
N PHE A 47 10.33 7.71 -9.12
CA PHE A 47 10.63 6.63 -10.07
C PHE A 47 11.07 7.14 -11.44
N VAL A 48 12.09 8.00 -11.47
CA VAL A 48 12.63 8.60 -12.70
C VAL A 48 12.91 7.55 -13.82
N SER A 49 13.22 6.31 -13.45
CA SER A 49 13.46 5.23 -14.41
C SER A 49 12.19 4.62 -15.02
N LYS A 50 11.03 4.84 -14.43
CA LYS A 50 9.75 4.24 -14.84
C LYS A 50 8.67 5.27 -15.10
N TRP A 51 8.64 6.35 -14.34
CA TRP A 51 7.62 7.38 -14.42
C TRP A 51 8.12 8.61 -15.14
N GLU A 52 7.27 9.14 -16.02
CA GLU A 52 7.47 10.44 -16.66
C GLU A 52 6.59 11.48 -15.99
N THR A 53 7.12 12.67 -15.75
CA THR A 53 6.33 13.82 -15.34
C THR A 53 5.79 14.50 -16.57
N VAL A 54 4.48 14.72 -16.61
CA VAL A 54 3.79 15.31 -17.76
C VAL A 54 2.84 16.40 -17.31
N ILE A 55 2.60 17.37 -18.19
CA ILE A 55 1.58 18.42 -18.01
C ILE A 55 0.39 18.14 -18.94
N ILE A 56 -0.82 18.33 -18.46
CA ILE A 56 -2.04 18.18 -19.25
C ILE A 56 -2.23 19.43 -20.12
N ASP A 57 -2.28 19.22 -21.43
CA ASP A 57 -2.55 20.26 -22.42
C ASP A 57 -4.04 20.31 -22.79
N THR A 58 -4.66 19.14 -23.01
CA THR A 58 -6.08 19.06 -23.41
C THR A 58 -6.77 17.96 -22.59
N VAL A 59 -7.98 18.28 -22.11
CA VAL A 59 -8.83 17.35 -21.37
C VAL A 59 -10.08 17.03 -22.20
N ASN A 60 -10.28 15.75 -22.49
CA ASN A 60 -11.52 15.21 -23.06
C ASN A 60 -12.13 14.21 -22.09
N LYS A 61 -13.43 13.92 -22.21
CA LYS A 61 -14.14 13.03 -21.25
C LYS A 61 -13.48 11.66 -21.05
N LYS A 62 -12.76 11.16 -22.06
CA LYS A 62 -12.20 9.79 -22.07
C LYS A 62 -10.69 9.75 -22.26
N LYS A 63 -10.09 10.89 -22.61
CA LYS A 63 -8.69 10.98 -22.98
C LYS A 63 -8.06 12.27 -22.49
N LEU A 64 -6.79 12.20 -22.14
CA LEU A 64 -5.96 13.36 -21.86
C LEU A 64 -4.86 13.44 -22.92
N GLU A 65 -4.62 14.64 -23.45
CA GLU A 65 -3.42 14.94 -24.21
C GLU A 65 -2.44 15.62 -23.27
N VAL A 66 -1.25 15.05 -23.13
CA VAL A 66 -0.23 15.52 -22.20
C VAL A 66 1.10 15.72 -22.91
N ILE A 67 1.95 16.55 -22.33
CA ILE A 67 3.29 16.85 -22.84
C ILE A 67 4.32 16.49 -21.76
N ASN A 68 5.32 15.70 -22.12
CA ASN A 68 6.39 15.33 -21.21
C ASN A 68 7.54 16.38 -21.20
N LEU A 69 8.51 16.22 -20.31
CA LEU A 69 9.68 17.10 -20.18
C LEU A 69 10.62 17.09 -21.41
N LYS A 70 10.42 16.15 -22.35
CA LYS A 70 11.12 16.09 -23.65
C LYS A 70 10.35 16.76 -24.78
N LYS A 71 9.17 17.34 -24.46
CA LYS A 71 8.24 17.95 -25.39
C LYS A 71 7.49 16.96 -26.31
N ASP A 72 7.50 15.67 -25.97
CA ASP A 72 6.71 14.68 -26.71
C ASP A 72 5.24 14.80 -26.28
N LYS A 73 4.34 14.75 -27.27
CA LYS A 73 2.89 14.68 -27.03
C LYS A 73 2.46 13.23 -26.83
N ILE A 74 1.70 12.99 -25.80
CA ILE A 74 1.24 11.67 -25.38
C ILE A 74 -0.28 11.71 -25.21
N GLU A 75 -0.97 10.71 -25.73
CA GLU A 75 -2.39 10.49 -25.46
C GLU A 75 -2.57 9.44 -24.38
N ILE A 76 -3.38 9.73 -23.37
CA ILE A 76 -3.71 8.84 -22.27
C ILE A 76 -5.19 8.50 -22.35
N ASN A 77 -5.51 7.22 -22.49
CA ASN A 77 -6.90 6.74 -22.46
C ASN A 77 -7.30 6.48 -21.01
N LEU A 78 -8.34 7.18 -20.49
CA LEU A 78 -8.89 7.01 -19.16
C LEU A 78 -9.79 5.78 -19.05
N GLU A 79 -10.33 5.25 -20.14
CA GLU A 79 -11.15 4.02 -20.16
C GLU A 79 -10.30 2.74 -20.17
N ASN A 80 -8.98 2.84 -20.28
CA ASN A 80 -8.05 1.73 -20.15
C ASN A 80 -8.23 1.09 -18.75
N GLU A 81 -8.15 -0.24 -18.67
CA GLU A 81 -8.32 -1.01 -17.43
C GLU A 81 -7.47 -0.48 -16.25
N PHE A 82 -6.27 0.04 -16.55
CA PHE A 82 -5.35 0.58 -15.54
C PHE A 82 -5.69 2.01 -15.08
N ASN A 83 -6.51 2.75 -15.83
CA ASN A 83 -6.89 4.13 -15.53
C ASN A 83 -8.36 4.26 -15.08
N LYS A 84 -9.15 3.17 -15.09
CA LYS A 84 -10.57 3.19 -14.72
C LYS A 84 -10.87 3.76 -13.34
N TRP A 85 -9.94 3.67 -12.42
CA TRP A 85 -10.06 4.24 -11.08
C TRP A 85 -10.12 5.78 -11.08
N LEU A 86 -9.82 6.41 -12.22
CA LEU A 86 -9.81 7.87 -12.43
C LEU A 86 -11.03 8.39 -13.21
N LEU A 87 -11.98 7.54 -13.58
CA LEU A 87 -13.13 7.95 -14.43
C LEU A 87 -14.00 9.05 -13.84
N ASN A 88 -14.02 9.16 -12.50
CA ASN A 88 -14.77 10.21 -11.79
C ASN A 88 -13.88 11.38 -11.33
N VAL A 89 -12.62 11.42 -11.77
CA VAL A 89 -11.70 12.49 -11.44
C VAL A 89 -11.81 13.60 -12.48
N THR A 90 -11.89 14.84 -12.01
CA THR A 90 -11.83 16.00 -12.88
C THR A 90 -10.39 16.44 -13.02
N PHE A 91 -9.87 16.35 -14.24
CA PHE A 91 -8.57 16.89 -14.60
C PHE A 91 -8.73 18.26 -15.24
N ASN A 92 -7.73 19.12 -15.08
CA ASN A 92 -7.70 20.44 -15.67
C ASN A 92 -6.47 20.60 -16.57
N LYS A 93 -6.57 21.48 -17.56
CA LYS A 93 -5.40 21.93 -18.30
C LYS A 93 -4.39 22.56 -17.33
N GLY A 94 -3.12 22.18 -17.51
CA GLY A 94 -2.04 22.64 -16.62
C GLY A 94 -1.76 21.72 -15.43
N ASP A 95 -2.59 20.70 -15.19
CA ASP A 95 -2.29 19.72 -14.12
C ASP A 95 -1.03 18.92 -14.47
N VAL A 96 -0.09 18.86 -13.54
CA VAL A 96 1.14 18.08 -13.65
C VAL A 96 0.95 16.77 -12.90
N ILE A 97 1.17 15.66 -13.61
CA ILE A 97 0.93 14.30 -13.10
C ILE A 97 2.09 13.37 -13.46
N TYR A 98 2.15 12.21 -12.80
CA TYR A 98 3.04 11.11 -13.17
C TYR A 98 2.34 10.12 -14.09
N VAL A 99 3.06 9.67 -15.11
CA VAL A 99 2.62 8.60 -16.01
C VAL A 99 3.70 7.54 -16.18
N GLU A 100 3.28 6.33 -16.46
CA GLU A 100 4.16 5.19 -16.76
C GLU A 100 3.75 4.56 -18.07
N LYS A 101 4.71 4.32 -18.95
CA LYS A 101 4.46 3.59 -20.18
C LYS A 101 4.43 2.09 -19.92
N LYS A 102 3.29 1.45 -20.15
CA LYS A 102 3.14 -0.01 -20.10
C LYS A 102 2.67 -0.55 -21.44
N LYS A 103 3.53 -1.33 -22.11
CA LYS A 103 3.26 -1.85 -23.46
C LYS A 103 2.88 -0.70 -24.42
N ASN A 104 1.62 -0.66 -24.87
CA ASN A 104 1.10 0.33 -25.81
C ASN A 104 0.21 1.39 -25.13
N SER A 105 0.22 1.49 -23.80
CA SER A 105 -0.64 2.40 -23.05
C SER A 105 0.16 3.21 -22.03
N TYR A 106 -0.37 4.38 -21.69
CA TYR A 106 0.12 5.16 -20.57
C TYR A 106 -0.84 5.04 -19.37
N ILE A 107 -0.26 4.81 -18.21
CA ILE A 107 -0.96 4.66 -16.94
C ILE A 107 -0.65 5.88 -16.09
N ILE A 108 -1.69 6.47 -15.51
CA ILE A 108 -1.52 7.54 -14.54
C ILE A 108 -1.17 6.91 -13.19
N ASN A 109 -0.13 7.44 -12.58
CA ASN A 109 0.33 7.05 -11.25
C ASN A 109 0.30 8.25 -10.30
N GLN A 110 0.27 7.95 -9.02
CA GLN A 110 0.47 8.92 -7.94
C GLN A 110 1.41 8.34 -6.91
N GLU A 111 2.14 9.21 -6.24
CA GLU A 111 2.98 8.79 -5.15
C GLU A 111 2.12 8.36 -3.96
N PRO A 112 2.40 7.18 -3.34
CA PRO A 112 1.62 6.74 -2.21
C PRO A 112 1.90 7.58 -0.95
N ASN A 113 0.83 8.00 -0.28
CA ASN A 113 0.87 8.57 1.07
C ASN A 113 0.90 7.47 2.14
N VAL A 114 0.34 6.31 1.80
CA VAL A 114 0.43 5.12 2.67
C VAL A 114 1.86 4.60 2.71
N ASN A 115 2.18 3.93 3.80
CA ASN A 115 3.49 3.35 4.00
C ASN A 115 3.38 1.95 4.60
N GLY A 116 4.44 1.15 4.49
CA GLY A 116 4.47 -0.23 4.97
C GLY A 116 5.89 -0.74 5.12
N ALA A 117 6.01 -2.01 5.43
CA ALA A 117 7.29 -2.68 5.52
C ALA A 117 7.17 -4.12 5.01
N ILE A 118 8.30 -4.69 4.62
CA ILE A 118 8.43 -6.11 4.27
C ILE A 118 9.69 -6.67 4.90
N ILE A 119 9.58 -7.89 5.45
CA ILE A 119 10.72 -8.69 5.93
C ILE A 119 10.61 -10.06 5.27
N VAL A 120 11.72 -10.53 4.74
CA VAL A 120 11.85 -11.90 4.21
C VAL A 120 12.82 -12.65 5.10
N ILE A 121 12.35 -13.76 5.67
CA ILE A 121 13.11 -14.55 6.65
C ILE A 121 13.29 -15.96 6.11
N ASP A 122 14.47 -16.54 6.28
CA ASP A 122 14.72 -17.96 6.03
C ASP A 122 14.01 -18.78 7.12
N PRO A 123 13.07 -19.67 6.76
CA PRO A 123 12.31 -20.43 7.76
C PRO A 123 13.13 -21.51 8.47
N TYR A 124 14.32 -21.85 7.98
CA TYR A 124 15.14 -22.91 8.57
C TYR A 124 16.09 -22.41 9.65
N ASN A 125 16.61 -21.20 9.51
CA ASN A 125 17.61 -20.65 10.43
C ASN A 125 17.25 -19.29 11.02
N GLY A 126 16.16 -18.65 10.52
CA GLY A 126 15.71 -17.34 10.99
C GLY A 126 16.46 -16.14 10.43
N ASP A 127 17.38 -16.34 9.47
CA ASP A 127 18.14 -15.26 8.85
C ASP A 127 17.25 -14.29 8.09
N ILE A 128 17.51 -12.99 8.23
CA ILE A 128 16.83 -11.96 7.47
C ILE A 128 17.46 -11.85 6.08
N LEU A 129 16.76 -12.35 5.07
CA LEU A 129 17.22 -12.36 3.67
C LEU A 129 16.94 -11.03 2.95
N ALA A 130 15.93 -10.29 3.39
CA ALA A 130 15.63 -8.95 2.90
C ALA A 130 14.77 -8.19 3.92
N LEU A 131 14.96 -6.87 3.98
CA LEU A 131 14.18 -5.99 4.83
C LEU A 131 14.00 -4.63 4.15
N SER A 132 12.76 -4.13 4.10
CA SER A 132 12.46 -2.77 3.68
C SER A 132 11.46 -2.16 4.66
N GLY A 133 11.84 -1.05 5.29
CA GLY A 133 11.06 -0.40 6.35
C GLY A 133 10.16 0.73 5.87
N GLY A 134 10.07 0.98 4.56
CA GLY A 134 9.26 2.06 4.04
C GLY A 134 9.35 2.22 2.53
N TYR A 135 8.48 3.09 2.02
CA TYR A 135 8.41 3.44 0.61
C TYR A 135 9.68 4.13 0.09
N SER A 136 10.17 5.12 0.83
CA SER A 136 11.36 5.91 0.46
C SER A 136 12.09 6.39 1.72
N PHE A 137 13.37 6.10 1.79
CA PHE A 137 14.23 6.58 2.87
C PHE A 137 14.37 8.11 2.86
N LYS A 138 14.45 8.73 1.68
CA LYS A 138 14.52 10.20 1.54
C LYS A 138 13.33 10.91 2.17
N LYS A 139 12.12 10.28 2.16
CA LYS A 139 10.90 10.86 2.74
C LYS A 139 10.68 10.52 4.19
N SER A 140 11.15 9.36 4.62
CA SER A 140 11.01 8.91 6.00
C SER A 140 12.10 7.91 6.33
N GLU A 141 12.99 8.30 7.24
CA GLU A 141 14.04 7.43 7.78
C GLU A 141 13.48 6.38 8.76
N PHE A 142 12.22 6.54 9.18
CA PHE A 142 11.56 5.63 10.12
C PHE A 142 11.39 4.24 9.51
N ASN A 143 12.10 3.27 10.07
CA ASN A 143 12.03 1.88 9.65
C ASN A 143 10.84 1.16 10.30
N ARG A 144 9.77 0.99 9.55
CA ARG A 144 8.52 0.38 10.04
C ARG A 144 8.63 -1.10 10.34
N ALA A 145 9.63 -1.78 9.79
CA ALA A 145 9.87 -3.18 10.06
C ALA A 145 10.45 -3.41 11.48
N THR A 146 11.26 -2.47 11.97
CA THR A 146 12.00 -2.63 13.24
C THR A 146 11.59 -1.64 14.32
N GLN A 147 11.06 -0.47 13.96
CA GLN A 147 10.76 0.60 14.91
C GLN A 147 9.26 0.80 15.18
N ALA A 148 8.38 0.37 14.26
CA ALA A 148 6.94 0.54 14.43
C ALA A 148 6.41 -0.41 15.50
N LYS A 149 5.86 0.16 16.57
CA LYS A 149 5.12 -0.59 17.59
C LYS A 149 3.65 -0.66 17.16
N ARG A 150 3.24 -1.82 16.64
CA ARG A 150 1.87 -2.06 16.17
C ARG A 150 1.24 -3.22 16.92
N GLN A 151 -0.06 -3.15 17.13
CA GLN A 151 -0.83 -4.27 17.65
C GLN A 151 -0.77 -5.42 16.61
N PRO A 152 -0.30 -6.62 17.00
CA PRO A 152 -0.12 -7.72 16.08
C PRO A 152 -1.44 -8.30 15.54
N GLY A 153 -2.53 -8.13 16.28
CA GLY A 153 -3.81 -8.73 15.94
C GLY A 153 -3.70 -10.23 15.72
N SER A 154 -4.32 -10.74 14.69
CA SER A 154 -4.30 -12.17 14.34
C SER A 154 -2.93 -12.73 13.97
N ALA A 155 -1.93 -11.90 13.68
CA ALA A 155 -0.56 -12.37 13.46
C ALA A 155 0.05 -13.00 14.73
N PHE A 156 -0.54 -12.77 15.92
CA PHE A 156 -0.12 -13.40 17.17
C PHE A 156 -0.65 -14.84 17.33
N LYS A 157 -1.70 -15.24 16.61
CA LYS A 157 -2.31 -16.58 16.72
C LYS A 157 -1.34 -17.74 16.58
N PRO A 158 -0.38 -17.75 15.62
CA PRO A 158 0.60 -18.83 15.52
C PRO A 158 1.38 -19.08 16.82
N ILE A 159 1.70 -18.01 17.57
CA ILE A 159 2.41 -18.11 18.85
C ILE A 159 1.52 -18.76 19.91
N VAL A 160 0.23 -18.40 19.95
CA VAL A 160 -0.76 -18.99 20.87
C VAL A 160 -0.94 -20.48 20.56
N TYR A 161 -1.10 -20.84 19.27
CA TYR A 161 -1.24 -22.25 18.89
C TYR A 161 0.03 -23.06 19.15
N LEU A 162 1.21 -22.47 18.92
CA LEU A 162 2.48 -23.12 19.24
C LEU A 162 2.59 -23.42 20.75
N ALA A 163 2.23 -22.45 21.59
CA ALA A 163 2.20 -22.65 23.04
C ALA A 163 1.22 -23.78 23.44
N ALA A 164 0.02 -23.79 22.87
CA ALA A 164 -0.96 -24.85 23.13
C ALA A 164 -0.42 -26.24 22.72
N LEU A 165 0.19 -26.35 21.54
CA LEU A 165 0.80 -27.61 21.09
C LEU A 165 1.91 -28.09 22.02
N ASN A 166 2.74 -27.15 22.54
CA ASN A 166 3.80 -27.44 23.48
C ASN A 166 3.28 -27.95 24.83
N GLU A 167 2.08 -27.48 25.22
CA GLU A 167 1.36 -27.94 26.44
C GLU A 167 0.57 -29.26 26.23
N GLY A 168 0.78 -29.94 25.08
CA GLY A 168 0.19 -31.22 24.77
C GLY A 168 -1.19 -31.19 24.14
N TYR A 169 -1.68 -30.00 23.76
CA TYR A 169 -2.88 -29.91 22.93
C TYR A 169 -2.60 -30.44 21.51
N SER A 170 -3.64 -30.89 20.84
CA SER A 170 -3.58 -31.32 19.46
C SER A 170 -4.59 -30.54 18.61
N PRO A 171 -4.45 -30.54 17.27
CA PRO A 171 -5.46 -29.94 16.40
C PRO A 171 -6.89 -30.48 16.60
N ALA A 172 -7.03 -31.69 17.15
CA ALA A 172 -8.31 -32.33 17.46
C ALA A 172 -8.82 -32.04 18.89
N THR A 173 -8.02 -31.38 19.72
CA THR A 173 -8.44 -31.02 21.07
C THR A 173 -9.66 -30.10 21.00
N LEU A 174 -10.69 -30.45 21.81
CA LEU A 174 -11.92 -29.69 21.89
C LEU A 174 -11.72 -28.44 22.74
N ILE A 175 -12.10 -27.29 22.20
CA ILE A 175 -12.09 -25.99 22.86
C ILE A 175 -13.52 -25.47 22.89
N LEU A 176 -13.92 -24.90 23.99
CA LEU A 176 -15.22 -24.25 24.11
C LEU A 176 -15.14 -22.82 23.59
N ASP A 177 -15.77 -22.59 22.47
CA ASP A 177 -16.00 -21.24 21.92
C ASP A 177 -17.35 -20.73 22.45
N ALA A 178 -17.31 -19.92 23.50
CA ALA A 178 -18.47 -19.39 24.20
C ALA A 178 -18.21 -17.94 24.66
N PRO A 179 -19.27 -17.20 25.00
CA PRO A 179 -19.13 -15.85 25.56
C PRO A 179 -18.21 -15.87 26.79
N TYR A 180 -17.21 -15.03 26.80
CA TYR A 180 -16.24 -14.91 27.86
C TYR A 180 -16.21 -13.48 28.40
N VAL A 181 -16.20 -13.32 29.71
CA VAL A 181 -16.20 -12.02 30.36
C VAL A 181 -15.07 -11.97 31.40
N VAL A 182 -14.17 -11.00 31.19
CA VAL A 182 -13.07 -10.75 32.13
C VAL A 182 -13.35 -9.50 32.93
N ASP A 183 -13.24 -9.59 34.23
CA ASP A 183 -13.19 -8.43 35.12
C ASP A 183 -11.74 -7.89 35.09
N GLN A 184 -11.59 -6.66 34.61
CA GLN A 184 -10.27 -6.03 34.49
C GLN A 184 -9.83 -5.28 35.76
N GLY A 185 -10.66 -5.31 36.80
CA GLY A 185 -10.40 -4.65 38.07
C GLY A 185 -11.18 -3.33 38.28
N PRO A 186 -11.04 -2.72 39.46
CA PRO A 186 -11.81 -1.54 39.82
C PRO A 186 -11.62 -0.37 38.84
N GLY A 187 -12.74 0.20 38.40
CA GLY A 187 -12.75 1.37 37.51
C GLY A 187 -12.55 1.08 36.03
N LEU A 188 -12.31 -0.18 35.63
CA LEU A 188 -12.21 -0.60 34.25
C LEU A 188 -13.50 -1.31 33.80
N PRO A 189 -13.93 -1.12 32.52
CA PRO A 189 -15.08 -1.85 32.00
C PRO A 189 -14.74 -3.34 31.88
N LYS A 190 -15.74 -4.21 32.07
CA LYS A 190 -15.55 -5.64 31.80
C LYS A 190 -15.23 -5.89 30.33
N TRP A 191 -14.16 -6.64 30.07
CA TRP A 191 -13.79 -7.04 28.74
C TRP A 191 -14.64 -8.22 28.25
N LYS A 192 -15.32 -8.04 27.15
CA LYS A 192 -16.22 -9.02 26.54
C LYS A 192 -15.83 -9.19 25.07
N PRO A 193 -14.85 -10.06 24.76
CA PRO A 193 -14.50 -10.34 23.38
C PRO A 193 -15.64 -11.03 22.65
N SER A 194 -15.81 -10.72 21.39
CA SER A 194 -16.66 -11.46 20.45
C SER A 194 -15.85 -12.01 19.29
N ASN A 195 -16.37 -13.03 18.63
CA ASN A 195 -15.83 -13.50 17.37
C ASN A 195 -16.12 -12.48 16.25
N TYR A 196 -15.36 -12.53 15.17
CA TYR A 196 -15.55 -11.61 14.02
C TYR A 196 -16.95 -11.72 13.41
N THR A 197 -17.57 -12.92 13.49
CA THR A 197 -18.91 -13.22 12.99
C THR A 197 -20.02 -12.87 14.00
N ASP A 198 -19.66 -12.44 15.22
CA ASP A 198 -20.56 -12.27 16.38
C ASP A 198 -21.33 -13.55 16.78
N GLU A 199 -20.87 -14.72 16.29
CA GLU A 199 -21.43 -16.03 16.60
C GLU A 199 -20.43 -16.86 17.40
N PHE A 200 -20.94 -17.77 18.25
CA PHE A 200 -20.16 -18.73 19.01
C PHE A 200 -20.47 -20.14 18.52
N TYR A 201 -19.43 -20.92 18.28
CA TYR A 201 -19.54 -22.27 17.71
C TYR A 201 -19.69 -23.36 18.77
N GLY A 202 -19.63 -23.01 20.08
CA GLY A 202 -19.72 -23.99 21.16
C GLY A 202 -18.46 -24.86 21.25
N LEU A 203 -18.65 -26.14 21.53
CA LEU A 203 -17.55 -27.08 21.62
C LEU A 203 -17.03 -27.43 20.24
N THR A 204 -15.86 -26.94 19.87
CA THR A 204 -15.25 -27.09 18.56
C THR A 204 -13.79 -27.53 18.65
N THR A 205 -13.18 -27.98 17.56
CA THR A 205 -11.77 -28.39 17.57
C THR A 205 -10.85 -27.17 17.51
N MET A 206 -9.64 -27.30 18.07
CA MET A 206 -8.61 -26.25 17.99
C MET A 206 -8.26 -25.88 16.54
N ARG A 207 -8.53 -26.78 15.58
CA ARG A 207 -8.31 -26.54 14.15
C ARG A 207 -9.37 -25.62 13.53
N THR A 208 -10.60 -25.64 14.02
CA THR A 208 -11.74 -24.85 13.49
C THR A 208 -11.55 -23.37 13.74
#